data_a1b7ab29c8b957fa098ac9932161e118
#
_entry.id   a1b7ab29c8b957fa098ac9932161e118
#
_cell.length_a   1.000
_cell.length_b   1.000
_cell.length_c   1.000
_cell.angle_alpha   90.00
_cell.angle_beta   90.00
_cell.angle_gamma   90.00
#
_symmetry.space_group_name_H-M   'P 1'
#
loop_
_entity.id
_entity.type
_entity.pdbx_description
1 polymer ?
#
loop_
_entity_poly.entity_id
_entity_poly.type
_entity_poly.pdbx_seq_one_letter_code
_entity_poly.pdbx_strand_id
1 'polypeptide(L)'
;LFFFKTAVDPHIGEVQYFKVMSGTVKEGDDLTNADRGSKERMAQLFVCAGANRIKVDELVAGDIGCTVKLKDVKTGNTLNGKDCDNRFNFIKYPNSKYSRAIRAVNESETEKMMNALQKMREEDPTWVIEQSKELRQILVHGQGEFHLRTLKWRMENNEKIQIVFDEP
;
A
#
# COMPACT_ATOMS: atom_id res chain seq x y z
N LEU A 1 0.03 12.95 -11.73
CA LEU A 1 0.25 12.62 -10.31
C LEU A 1 1.09 11.36 -10.20
N PHE A 2 1.99 11.30 -9.23
CA PHE A 2 2.76 10.09 -8.92
C PHE A 2 2.44 9.62 -7.51
N PHE A 3 1.93 8.39 -7.38
CA PHE A 3 1.55 7.78 -6.11
C PHE A 3 2.74 7.04 -5.51
N PHE A 4 3.28 7.54 -4.41
CA PHE A 4 4.54 7.05 -3.85
C PHE A 4 4.39 6.26 -2.53
N LYS A 5 3.21 6.31 -1.90
CA LYS A 5 2.96 5.63 -0.63
C LYS A 5 1.49 5.32 -0.43
N THR A 6 1.20 4.15 0.12
CA THR A 6 -0.11 3.78 0.67
C THR A 6 0.02 3.59 2.18
N ALA A 7 -0.95 4.06 2.94
CA ALA A 7 -1.10 3.78 4.36
C ALA A 7 -2.50 3.22 4.61
N VAL A 8 -2.63 2.30 5.54
CA VAL A 8 -3.93 1.73 5.91
C VAL A 8 -4.38 2.32 7.23
N ASP A 9 -5.43 3.12 7.18
CA ASP A 9 -6.07 3.70 8.36
C ASP A 9 -7.20 2.77 8.84
N PRO A 10 -7.27 2.44 10.15
CA PRO A 10 -8.27 1.51 10.68
C PRO A 10 -9.73 1.94 10.45
N HIS A 11 -9.99 3.24 10.32
CA HIS A 11 -11.33 3.80 10.20
C HIS A 11 -11.73 4.17 8.76
N ILE A 12 -10.76 4.54 7.94
CA ILE A 12 -11.00 5.09 6.59
C ILE A 12 -10.62 4.09 5.50
N GLY A 13 -9.73 3.15 5.81
CA GLY A 13 -9.14 2.21 4.86
C GLY A 13 -7.87 2.77 4.22
N GLU A 14 -7.64 2.46 2.96
CA GLU A 14 -6.44 2.89 2.24
C GLU A 14 -6.42 4.41 2.04
N VAL A 15 -5.32 5.03 2.45
CA VAL A 15 -4.97 6.43 2.21
C VAL A 15 -3.77 6.44 1.28
N GLN A 16 -3.94 6.99 0.09
CA GLN A 16 -2.90 7.02 -0.92
C GLN A 16 -2.29 8.40 -1.02
N TYR A 17 -0.96 8.46 -0.87
CA TYR A 17 -0.18 9.68 -0.94
C TYR A 17 0.40 9.85 -2.33
N PHE A 18 0.30 11.05 -2.85
CA PHE A 18 0.81 11.39 -4.16
C PHE A 18 1.51 12.75 -4.18
N LYS A 19 2.36 12.93 -5.17
CA LYS A 19 2.95 14.22 -5.54
C LYS A 19 2.36 14.71 -6.86
N VAL A 20 2.00 15.97 -6.90
CA VAL A 20 1.62 16.64 -8.16
C VAL A 20 2.90 16.96 -8.90
N MET A 21 3.16 16.26 -10.01
CA MET A 21 4.38 16.42 -10.79
C MET A 21 4.29 17.57 -11.78
N SER A 22 3.08 17.85 -12.31
CA SER A 22 2.81 18.97 -13.21
C SER A 22 1.32 19.32 -13.18
N GLY A 23 0.98 20.55 -13.49
CA GLY A 23 -0.39 21.04 -13.56
C GLY A 23 -1.05 21.20 -12.20
N THR A 24 -2.36 21.06 -12.19
CA THR A 24 -3.21 21.18 -10.99
C THR A 24 -4.20 20.03 -10.96
N VAL A 25 -4.46 19.49 -9.79
CA VAL A 25 -5.53 18.50 -9.55
C VAL A 25 -6.58 19.12 -8.62
N LYS A 26 -7.84 18.92 -8.95
CA LYS A 26 -9.00 19.43 -8.19
C LYS A 26 -9.85 18.29 -7.65
N GLU A 27 -10.59 18.58 -6.58
CA GLU A 27 -11.62 17.67 -6.10
C GLU A 27 -12.64 17.40 -7.22
N GLY A 28 -12.93 16.13 -7.46
CA GLY A 28 -13.87 15.71 -8.50
C GLY A 28 -13.25 15.41 -9.86
N ASP A 29 -11.97 15.68 -10.06
CA ASP A 29 -11.29 15.38 -11.31
C ASP A 29 -11.31 13.88 -11.65
N ASP A 30 -11.57 13.58 -12.92
CA ASP A 30 -11.43 12.23 -13.47
C ASP A 30 -10.05 12.08 -14.11
N LEU A 31 -9.28 11.14 -13.61
CA LEU A 31 -7.92 10.83 -14.05
C LEU A 31 -7.83 9.42 -14.62
N THR A 32 -6.83 9.19 -15.44
CA THR A 32 -6.54 7.86 -15.99
C THR A 32 -5.24 7.32 -15.39
N ASN A 33 -5.30 6.11 -14.87
CA ASN A 33 -4.12 5.39 -14.39
C ASN A 33 -3.32 4.89 -15.60
N ALA A 34 -2.16 5.49 -15.85
CA ALA A 34 -1.30 5.17 -16.99
C ALA A 34 -0.71 3.75 -16.94
N ASP A 35 -0.66 3.15 -15.75
CA ASP A 35 -0.09 1.83 -15.52
C ASP A 35 -1.12 0.71 -15.71
N ARG A 36 -2.39 0.99 -15.45
CA ARG A 36 -3.48 0.00 -15.42
C ARG A 36 -4.60 0.28 -16.43
N GLY A 37 -4.65 1.49 -16.99
CA GLY A 37 -5.71 1.92 -17.91
C GLY A 37 -7.06 2.20 -17.24
N SER A 38 -7.15 2.10 -15.91
CA SER A 38 -8.37 2.36 -15.16
C SER A 38 -8.64 3.86 -15.03
N LYS A 39 -9.92 4.22 -14.92
CA LYS A 39 -10.34 5.59 -14.61
C LYS A 39 -10.59 5.74 -13.13
N GLU A 40 -10.02 6.78 -12.55
CA GLU A 40 -10.12 7.10 -11.13
C GLU A 40 -10.66 8.51 -10.94
N ARG A 41 -11.55 8.66 -9.94
CA ARG A 41 -12.09 9.96 -9.57
C ARG A 41 -11.47 10.44 -8.27
N MET A 42 -10.90 11.63 -8.28
CA MET A 42 -10.30 12.29 -7.12
C MET A 42 -11.41 12.89 -6.24
N ALA A 43 -12.15 12.03 -5.53
CA ALA A 43 -13.35 12.43 -4.80
C ALA A 43 -13.05 13.42 -3.65
N GLN A 44 -11.89 13.32 -3.03
CA GLN A 44 -11.47 14.20 -1.94
C GLN A 44 -9.96 14.38 -1.99
N LEU A 45 -9.51 15.60 -1.69
CA LEU A 45 -8.09 15.95 -1.60
C LEU A 45 -7.76 16.42 -0.19
N PHE A 46 -6.62 15.99 0.32
CA PHE A 46 -6.15 16.39 1.64
C PHE A 46 -4.65 16.72 1.60
N VAL A 47 -4.24 17.62 2.48
CA VAL A 47 -2.85 17.78 2.91
C VAL A 47 -2.72 17.15 4.28
N CYS A 48 -1.68 16.35 4.48
CA CYS A 48 -1.45 15.63 5.73
C CYS A 48 -0.34 16.31 6.54
N ALA A 49 -0.64 16.65 7.79
CA ALA A 49 0.32 17.14 8.78
C ALA A 49 0.33 16.14 9.96
N GLY A 50 1.21 15.14 9.90
CA GLY A 50 1.18 14.01 10.83
C GLY A 50 -0.12 13.23 10.71
N ALA A 51 -0.85 13.08 11.82
CA ALA A 51 -2.15 12.41 11.85
C ALA A 51 -3.31 13.30 11.36
N ASN A 52 -3.09 14.61 11.27
CA ASN A 52 -4.14 15.55 10.87
C ASN A 52 -4.24 15.62 9.35
N ARG A 53 -5.48 15.55 8.84
CA ARG A 53 -5.80 15.71 7.42
C ARG A 53 -6.61 17.00 7.25
N ILE A 54 -6.11 17.88 6.43
CA ILE A 54 -6.76 19.14 6.09
C ILE A 54 -7.32 19.01 4.68
N LYS A 55 -8.63 19.11 4.55
CA LYS A 55 -9.28 19.07 3.23
C LYS A 55 -8.92 20.32 2.43
N VAL A 56 -8.61 20.11 1.15
CA VAL A 56 -8.32 21.18 0.19
C VAL A 56 -9.08 20.93 -1.09
N ASP A 57 -9.37 22.00 -1.82
CA ASP A 57 -10.14 21.92 -3.08
C ASP A 57 -9.23 21.64 -4.28
N GLU A 58 -7.97 22.07 -4.21
CA GLU A 58 -6.98 21.84 -5.27
C GLU A 58 -5.56 21.71 -4.73
N LEU A 59 -4.70 21.07 -5.51
CA LEU A 59 -3.26 20.95 -5.29
C LEU A 59 -2.51 21.23 -6.60
N VAL A 60 -1.39 21.96 -6.51
CA VAL A 60 -0.62 22.39 -7.67
C VAL A 60 0.72 21.64 -7.79
N ALA A 61 1.37 21.77 -8.92
CA ALA A 61 2.68 21.16 -9.17
C ALA A 61 3.69 21.45 -8.06
N GLY A 62 4.28 20.39 -7.51
CA GLY A 62 5.19 20.40 -6.36
C GLY A 62 4.53 19.98 -5.04
N ASP A 63 3.23 20.11 -4.91
CA ASP A 63 2.51 19.75 -3.70
C ASP A 63 2.49 18.23 -3.48
N ILE A 64 2.44 17.86 -2.21
CA ILE A 64 2.19 16.51 -1.73
C ILE A 64 0.83 16.48 -1.07
N GLY A 65 -0.05 15.63 -1.59
CA GLY A 65 -1.37 15.40 -1.04
C GLY A 65 -1.65 13.94 -0.77
N CYS A 66 -2.81 13.69 -0.21
CA CYS A 66 -3.36 12.36 -0.12
C CYS A 66 -4.84 12.32 -0.48
N THR A 67 -5.30 11.15 -0.85
CA THR A 67 -6.70 10.87 -1.17
C THR A 67 -7.11 9.52 -0.64
N VAL A 68 -8.38 9.25 -0.65
CA VAL A 68 -8.99 8.01 -0.16
C VAL A 68 -9.96 7.45 -1.19
N LYS A 69 -10.30 6.16 -1.05
CA LYS A 69 -11.34 5.49 -1.86
C LYS A 69 -11.05 5.41 -3.36
N LEU A 70 -9.79 5.40 -3.77
CA LEU A 70 -9.42 5.01 -5.13
C LEU A 70 -9.63 3.50 -5.31
N LYS A 71 -10.05 3.08 -6.50
CA LYS A 71 -10.44 1.69 -6.76
C LYS A 71 -9.25 0.80 -7.13
N ASP A 72 -8.38 1.31 -8.00
CA ASP A 72 -7.32 0.53 -8.62
C ASP A 72 -6.02 1.32 -8.74
N VAL A 73 -5.60 1.94 -7.65
CA VAL A 73 -4.34 2.69 -7.58
C VAL A 73 -3.43 2.04 -6.54
N LYS A 74 -2.18 1.80 -6.94
CA LYS A 74 -1.15 1.22 -6.09
C LYS A 74 0.06 2.15 -6.02
N THR A 75 0.88 1.95 -5.00
CA THR A 75 2.18 2.64 -4.88
C THR A 75 3.02 2.40 -6.13
N GLY A 76 3.55 3.48 -6.72
CA GLY A 76 4.29 3.47 -7.97
C GLY A 76 3.44 3.82 -9.20
N ASN A 77 2.12 3.93 -9.08
CA ASN A 77 1.27 4.28 -10.22
C ASN A 77 1.32 5.77 -10.57
N THR A 78 1.09 6.04 -11.86
CA THR A 78 0.97 7.39 -12.41
C THR A 78 -0.47 7.64 -12.85
N LEU A 79 -1.09 8.71 -12.36
CA LEU A 79 -2.40 9.16 -12.81
C LEU A 79 -2.27 10.46 -13.60
N ASN A 80 -2.90 10.49 -14.76
CA ASN A 80 -2.87 11.59 -15.71
C ASN A 80 -4.26 12.21 -15.90
N GLY A 81 -4.28 13.53 -16.15
CA GLY A 81 -5.45 14.23 -16.69
C GLY A 81 -5.65 13.91 -18.17
N LYS A 82 -6.64 14.55 -18.78
CA LYS A 82 -6.86 14.47 -20.23
C LYS A 82 -5.62 14.97 -20.98
N ASP A 83 -5.35 14.37 -22.11
CA ASP A 83 -4.28 14.75 -23.04
C ASP A 83 -2.85 14.65 -22.47
N CYS A 84 -2.67 13.89 -21.40
CA CYS A 84 -1.37 13.59 -20.83
C CYS A 84 -1.15 12.08 -20.81
N ASP A 85 -0.02 11.63 -21.37
CA ASP A 85 0.35 10.21 -21.46
C ASP A 85 1.71 9.94 -20.80
N ASN A 86 2.08 10.75 -19.83
CA ASN A 86 3.32 10.56 -19.09
C ASN A 86 3.20 9.39 -18.12
N ARG A 87 4.29 8.63 -18.00
CA ARG A 87 4.37 7.52 -17.05
C ARG A 87 5.72 7.56 -16.34
N PHE A 88 5.69 7.54 -15.03
CA PHE A 88 6.90 7.43 -14.23
C PHE A 88 7.31 5.96 -14.09
N ASN A 89 8.61 5.73 -14.03
CA ASN A 89 9.14 4.40 -13.76
C ASN A 89 8.76 3.95 -12.36
N PHE A 90 8.46 2.65 -12.22
CA PHE A 90 8.22 2.06 -10.91
C PHE A 90 9.44 2.21 -10.01
N ILE A 91 9.18 2.41 -8.73
CA ILE A 91 10.21 2.39 -7.69
C ILE A 91 10.78 0.97 -7.63
N LYS A 92 12.08 0.83 -7.81
CA LYS A 92 12.78 -0.44 -7.63
C LYS A 92 13.06 -0.64 -6.14
N TYR A 93 12.31 -1.53 -5.53
CA TYR A 93 12.56 -1.95 -4.16
C TYR A 93 13.69 -2.99 -4.10
N PRO A 94 14.46 -3.05 -2.99
CA PRO A 94 15.46 -4.09 -2.81
C PRO A 94 14.80 -5.47 -2.73
N ASN A 95 15.47 -6.48 -3.27
CA ASN A 95 15.02 -7.86 -3.14
C ASN A 95 15.01 -8.29 -1.67
N SER A 96 14.05 -9.13 -1.30
CA SER A 96 14.01 -9.75 0.02
C SER A 96 15.23 -10.64 0.25
N LYS A 97 15.76 -10.63 1.49
CA LYS A 97 16.96 -11.36 1.88
C LYS A 97 16.74 -12.38 3.00
N TYR A 98 15.55 -12.37 3.59
CA TYR A 98 15.24 -13.21 4.73
C TYR A 98 13.82 -13.75 4.60
N SER A 99 13.66 -15.07 4.79
CA SER A 99 12.41 -15.77 4.59
C SER A 99 12.06 -16.62 5.80
N ARG A 100 10.78 -16.68 6.13
CA ARG A 100 10.23 -17.59 7.13
C ARG A 100 8.86 -18.09 6.67
N ALA A 101 8.53 -19.31 7.07
CA ALA A 101 7.16 -19.78 7.02
C ALA A 101 6.37 -19.13 8.17
N ILE A 102 5.11 -18.76 7.93
CA ILE A 102 4.24 -18.13 8.89
C ILE A 102 2.93 -18.89 8.99
N ARG A 103 2.44 -19.07 10.20
CA ARG A 103 1.09 -19.59 10.45
C ARG A 103 0.44 -18.90 11.64
N ALA A 104 -0.88 -18.84 11.63
CA ALA A 104 -1.63 -18.44 12.80
C ALA A 104 -1.57 -19.55 13.86
N VAL A 105 -1.49 -19.19 15.14
CA VAL A 105 -1.56 -20.16 16.24
C VAL A 105 -2.92 -20.87 16.23
N ASN A 106 -3.97 -20.11 15.97
CA ASN A 106 -5.33 -20.63 15.77
C ASN A 106 -5.62 -20.73 14.27
N GLU A 107 -5.81 -21.94 13.76
CA GLU A 107 -6.05 -22.18 12.32
C GLU A 107 -7.28 -21.42 11.79
N SER A 108 -8.30 -21.19 12.62
CA SER A 108 -9.49 -20.41 12.24
C SER A 108 -9.18 -18.95 11.90
N GLU A 109 -8.02 -18.42 12.31
CA GLU A 109 -7.58 -17.05 12.04
C GLU A 109 -6.71 -16.94 10.78
N THR A 110 -6.47 -18.04 10.06
CA THR A 110 -5.58 -18.05 8.86
C THR A 110 -6.06 -17.06 7.78
N GLU A 111 -7.35 -17.01 7.51
CA GLU A 111 -7.92 -16.06 6.54
C GLU A 111 -7.72 -14.60 6.98
N LYS A 112 -7.97 -14.33 8.25
CA LYS A 112 -7.76 -13.01 8.85
C LYS A 112 -6.28 -12.60 8.78
N MET A 113 -5.38 -13.55 9.06
CA MET A 113 -3.93 -13.35 8.93
C MET A 113 -3.54 -13.00 7.48
N MET A 114 -4.07 -13.73 6.49
CA MET A 114 -3.80 -13.46 5.08
C MET A 114 -4.27 -12.06 4.66
N ASN A 115 -5.45 -11.64 5.09
CA ASN A 115 -5.98 -10.32 4.82
C ASN A 115 -5.09 -9.22 5.46
N ALA A 116 -4.61 -9.45 6.69
CA ALA A 116 -3.69 -8.53 7.36
C ALA A 116 -2.34 -8.44 6.64
N LEU A 117 -1.79 -9.58 6.18
CA LEU A 117 -0.56 -9.62 5.39
C LEU A 117 -0.69 -8.83 4.08
N GLN A 118 -1.84 -8.97 3.38
CA GLN A 118 -2.08 -8.20 2.15
C GLN A 118 -2.10 -6.69 2.42
N LYS A 119 -2.76 -6.24 3.48
CA LYS A 119 -2.75 -4.83 3.89
C LYS A 119 -1.33 -4.33 4.18
N MET A 120 -0.52 -5.12 4.92
CA MET A 120 0.87 -4.77 5.21
C MET A 120 1.71 -4.65 3.93
N ARG A 121 1.47 -5.52 2.95
CA ARG A 121 2.13 -5.44 1.63
C ARG A 121 1.75 -4.19 0.84
N GLU A 122 0.51 -3.72 0.95
CA GLU A 122 0.10 -2.45 0.32
C GLU A 122 0.82 -1.24 0.94
N GLU A 123 1.07 -1.28 2.26
CA GLU A 123 1.81 -0.22 2.95
C GLU A 123 3.32 -0.28 2.68
N ASP A 124 3.88 -1.48 2.63
CA ASP A 124 5.30 -1.74 2.40
C ASP A 124 5.49 -2.78 1.29
N PRO A 125 5.72 -2.33 0.05
CA PRO A 125 5.91 -3.21 -1.10
C PRO A 125 7.17 -4.10 -1.04
N THR A 126 8.03 -3.95 -0.02
CA THR A 126 9.19 -4.83 0.17
C THR A 126 8.83 -6.18 0.80
N TRP A 127 7.61 -6.32 1.33
CA TRP A 127 7.06 -7.62 1.72
C TRP A 127 6.68 -8.45 0.51
N VAL A 128 7.21 -9.65 0.41
CA VAL A 128 6.77 -10.65 -0.55
C VAL A 128 6.09 -11.78 0.21
N ILE A 129 4.83 -12.06 -0.15
CA ILE A 129 4.02 -13.11 0.46
C ILE A 129 3.75 -14.16 -0.60
N GLU A 130 4.15 -15.39 -0.31
CA GLU A 130 4.02 -16.53 -1.22
C GLU A 130 3.25 -17.66 -0.53
N GLN A 131 2.28 -18.24 -1.24
CA GLN A 131 1.64 -19.47 -0.83
C GLN A 131 2.31 -20.63 -1.55
N SER A 132 3.19 -21.35 -0.88
CA SER A 132 3.80 -22.55 -1.42
C SER A 132 2.82 -23.71 -1.37
N LYS A 133 2.37 -24.15 -2.55
CA LYS A 133 1.49 -25.32 -2.67
C LYS A 133 2.24 -26.62 -2.37
N GLU A 134 3.53 -26.67 -2.68
CA GLU A 134 4.37 -27.83 -2.46
C GLU A 134 4.61 -28.07 -0.96
N LEU A 135 4.97 -27.00 -0.25
CA LEU A 135 5.24 -27.05 1.18
C LEU A 135 3.97 -26.92 2.03
N ARG A 136 2.83 -26.55 1.43
CA ARG A 136 1.58 -26.20 2.12
C ARG A 136 1.79 -25.13 3.20
N GLN A 137 2.68 -24.19 2.90
CA GLN A 137 3.09 -23.13 3.81
C GLN A 137 2.82 -21.76 3.21
N ILE A 138 2.64 -20.78 4.07
CA ILE A 138 2.67 -19.36 3.70
C ILE A 138 4.07 -18.86 4.04
N LEU A 139 4.78 -18.41 3.01
CA LEU A 139 6.12 -17.86 3.15
C LEU A 139 6.04 -16.32 3.15
N VAL A 140 6.75 -15.71 4.07
CA VAL A 140 6.93 -14.26 4.11
C VAL A 140 8.40 -13.94 3.95
N HIS A 141 8.69 -13.11 2.97
CA HIS A 141 10.04 -12.66 2.65
C HIS A 141 10.16 -11.18 2.98
N GLY A 142 11.21 -10.80 3.68
CA GLY A 142 11.50 -9.44 4.09
C GLY A 142 12.97 -9.07 3.95
N GLN A 143 13.34 -7.89 4.40
CA GLN A 143 14.69 -7.36 4.25
C GLN A 143 15.68 -7.93 5.30
N GLY A 144 15.17 -8.53 6.37
CA GLY A 144 15.97 -9.12 7.43
C GLY A 144 15.12 -9.56 8.61
N GLU A 145 15.77 -10.16 9.61
CA GLU A 145 15.09 -10.69 10.80
C GLU A 145 14.27 -9.62 11.54
N PHE A 146 14.84 -8.42 11.72
CA PHE A 146 14.15 -7.34 12.40
C PHE A 146 12.86 -6.93 11.67
N HIS A 147 12.88 -6.95 10.34
CA HIS A 147 11.69 -6.67 9.53
C HIS A 147 10.57 -7.68 9.85
N LEU A 148 10.89 -8.99 9.91
CA LEU A 148 9.91 -10.02 10.29
C LEU A 148 9.43 -9.86 11.74
N ARG A 149 10.31 -9.49 12.67
CA ARG A 149 9.90 -9.19 14.05
C ARG A 149 8.89 -8.04 14.11
N THR A 150 9.08 -7.00 13.27
CA THR A 150 8.12 -5.89 13.16
C THR A 150 6.77 -6.38 12.64
N LEU A 151 6.76 -7.27 11.63
CA LEU A 151 5.53 -7.89 11.14
C LEU A 151 4.81 -8.65 12.26
N LYS A 152 5.54 -9.49 13.01
CA LYS A 152 4.98 -10.23 14.13
C LYS A 152 4.37 -9.30 15.17
N TRP A 153 5.09 -8.25 15.55
CA TRP A 153 4.60 -7.27 16.50
C TRP A 153 3.30 -6.60 16.01
N ARG A 154 3.23 -6.21 14.73
CA ARG A 154 2.02 -5.61 14.12
C ARG A 154 0.85 -6.59 14.11
N MET A 155 1.08 -7.86 13.76
CA MET A 155 0.05 -8.90 13.79
C MET A 155 -0.54 -9.07 15.20
N GLU A 156 0.31 -9.16 16.22
CA GLU A 156 -0.10 -9.40 17.59
C GLU A 156 -0.74 -8.16 18.23
N ASN A 157 -0.21 -6.95 17.98
CA ASN A 157 -0.65 -5.74 18.65
C ASN A 157 -1.76 -4.98 17.93
N ASN A 158 -1.72 -4.94 16.59
CA ASN A 158 -2.70 -4.20 15.81
C ASN A 158 -3.87 -5.09 15.36
N GLU A 159 -3.55 -6.25 14.78
CA GLU A 159 -4.56 -7.16 14.22
C GLU A 159 -5.10 -8.16 15.26
N LYS A 160 -4.44 -8.27 16.42
CA LYS A 160 -4.78 -9.23 17.50
C LYS A 160 -4.76 -10.68 17.05
N ILE A 161 -3.80 -11.03 16.20
CA ILE A 161 -3.58 -12.38 15.70
C ILE A 161 -2.25 -12.89 16.20
N GLN A 162 -2.25 -14.02 16.91
CA GLN A 162 -1.03 -14.69 17.36
C GLN A 162 -0.45 -15.50 16.20
N ILE A 163 0.82 -15.29 15.91
CA ILE A 163 1.52 -15.98 14.82
C ILE A 163 2.81 -16.66 15.28
N VAL A 164 3.18 -17.71 14.57
CA VAL A 164 4.46 -18.42 14.73
C VAL A 164 5.20 -18.39 13.42
N PHE A 165 6.53 -18.21 13.52
CA PHE A 165 7.45 -18.41 12.43
C PHE A 165 8.07 -19.79 12.52
N ASP A 166 7.99 -20.53 11.42
CA ASP A 166 8.63 -21.84 11.25
C ASP A 166 9.75 -21.71 10.19
N GLU A 167 10.58 -22.72 10.07
CA GLU A 167 11.55 -22.79 8.97
C GLU A 167 10.83 -23.12 7.66
N PRO A 168 11.29 -22.55 6.53
CA PRO A 168 10.72 -22.83 5.23
C PRO A 168 10.98 -24.26 4.79
#